data_b11fb4522613f5088ea3ff38bf810bc5
#
_entry.id   b11fb4522613f5088ea3ff38bf810bc5
#
_cell.length_a   1.000
_cell.length_b   1.000
_cell.length_c   1.000
_cell.angle_alpha   90.00
_cell.angle_beta   90.00
_cell.angle_gamma   90.00
#
_symmetry.space_group_name_H-M   'P 1'
#
loop_
_entity.id
_entity.type
_entity.pdbx_description
1 polymer ?
#
loop_
_entity_poly.entity_id
_entity_poly.type
_entity_poly.pdbx_seq_one_letter_code
_entity_poly.pdbx_strand_id
1 'polypeptide(L)'
;MKAVQFTSLGLPTEVLKVVELPKPAPAEGEIRVKVTKANIIPADIMFIQGKYGIRPELPQIGGFEGTGTVDACGAGVEMPLGTGVIFTGSGVWAEYVCIPAKTAIPKPQAMSDDVACQAFVNPFTAYGMLMEADLQAGDWVMLTAANSAFSKFVIQLASQRGINVIGTVRSDEQKQALLDLGAKAIINEKTENIYKAVKTATDGVMVKAAFDAVGGALADKVLNAMQANGKMFVYGLLSLQPIPLNSGLLIFKNLTIKGFWLSTWMASLTREQRSTIIPEVLTKLTKQDLKADIEASYSIDEILKAIAHMEGPGRSGKILLDFSK
;
A
#
# COMPACT_ATOMS: atom_id res chain seq x y z
N MET A 1 -24.71 -9.74 10.76
CA MET A 1 -23.60 -9.78 9.79
C MET A 1 -22.32 -10.15 10.50
N LYS A 2 -21.46 -10.93 9.86
CA LYS A 2 -20.12 -11.20 10.39
C LYS A 2 -19.20 -10.00 10.21
N ALA A 3 -18.33 -9.78 11.20
CA ALA A 3 -17.28 -8.75 11.18
C ALA A 3 -16.07 -9.20 12.00
N VAL A 4 -14.87 -8.74 11.61
CA VAL A 4 -13.64 -8.95 12.37
C VAL A 4 -13.42 -7.76 13.28
N GLN A 5 -13.62 -7.93 14.58
CA GLN A 5 -13.60 -6.88 15.58
C GLN A 5 -12.46 -7.10 16.60
N PHE A 6 -11.96 -5.99 17.13
CA PHE A 6 -11.08 -5.99 18.32
C PHE A 6 -11.59 -4.98 19.36
N THR A 7 -11.42 -5.33 20.64
CA THR A 7 -11.89 -4.56 21.78
C THR A 7 -10.74 -3.99 22.64
N SER A 8 -9.51 -4.35 22.29
CA SER A 8 -8.27 -3.85 22.90
C SER A 8 -7.17 -3.78 21.85
N LEU A 9 -6.18 -2.94 22.09
CA LEU A 9 -4.97 -2.90 21.27
C LEU A 9 -4.07 -4.09 21.60
N GLY A 10 -3.42 -4.68 20.59
CA GLY A 10 -2.51 -5.81 20.83
C GLY A 10 -2.10 -6.52 19.54
N LEU A 11 -1.51 -7.70 19.69
CA LEU A 11 -1.20 -8.52 18.52
C LEU A 11 -2.49 -8.99 17.85
N PRO A 12 -2.61 -8.90 16.51
CA PRO A 12 -3.83 -9.30 15.80
C PRO A 12 -4.32 -10.70 16.16
N THR A 13 -3.39 -11.65 16.35
CA THR A 13 -3.71 -13.04 16.73
C THR A 13 -4.32 -13.18 18.13
N GLU A 14 -4.17 -12.18 18.99
CA GLU A 14 -4.67 -12.18 20.37
C GLU A 14 -5.99 -11.42 20.51
N VAL A 15 -6.14 -10.33 19.73
CA VAL A 15 -7.24 -9.38 19.93
C VAL A 15 -8.35 -9.46 18.89
N LEU A 16 -8.09 -10.01 17.69
CA LEU A 16 -9.09 -10.15 16.66
C LEU A 16 -10.08 -11.28 16.94
N LYS A 17 -11.35 -10.98 16.75
CA LYS A 17 -12.45 -11.97 16.85
C LYS A 17 -13.44 -11.77 15.73
N VAL A 18 -13.95 -12.86 15.18
CA VAL A 18 -15.13 -12.84 14.32
C VAL A 18 -16.35 -12.73 15.22
N VAL A 19 -17.19 -11.74 14.97
CA VAL A 19 -18.38 -11.44 15.76
C VAL A 19 -19.60 -11.27 14.86
N GLU A 20 -20.79 -11.53 15.42
CA GLU A 20 -22.07 -11.23 14.78
C GLU A 20 -22.57 -9.85 15.25
N LEU A 21 -22.80 -8.93 14.30
CA LEU A 21 -23.28 -7.58 14.55
C LEU A 21 -24.57 -7.32 13.75
N PRO A 22 -25.41 -6.39 14.19
CA PRO A 22 -26.51 -5.89 13.36
C PRO A 22 -25.98 -5.35 12.03
N LYS A 23 -26.74 -5.53 10.95
CA LYS A 23 -26.44 -4.91 9.65
C LYS A 23 -26.59 -3.38 9.78
N PRO A 24 -25.57 -2.56 9.47
CA PRO A 24 -25.64 -1.12 9.67
C PRO A 24 -26.61 -0.48 8.68
N ALA A 25 -27.28 0.61 9.09
CA ALA A 25 -28.08 1.45 8.22
C ALA A 25 -27.24 2.66 7.76
N PRO A 26 -27.24 3.02 6.46
CA PRO A 26 -26.50 4.17 5.99
C PRO A 26 -27.16 5.48 6.50
N ALA A 27 -26.34 6.39 7.01
CA ALA A 27 -26.76 7.73 7.39
C ALA A 27 -26.95 8.62 6.16
N GLU A 28 -27.38 9.87 6.36
CA GLU A 28 -27.46 10.88 5.30
C GLU A 28 -26.10 11.05 4.60
N GLY A 29 -26.08 11.02 3.28
CA GLY A 29 -24.87 11.13 2.46
C GLY A 29 -24.02 9.86 2.38
N GLU A 30 -24.45 8.75 3.00
CA GLU A 30 -23.74 7.47 2.99
C GLU A 30 -24.39 6.44 2.06
N ILE A 31 -23.57 5.48 1.64
CA ILE A 31 -24.02 4.21 1.06
C ILE A 31 -23.63 3.06 1.99
N ARG A 32 -24.45 2.03 2.01
CA ARG A 32 -24.06 0.74 2.54
C ARG A 32 -23.56 -0.13 1.39
N VAL A 33 -22.37 -0.69 1.56
CA VAL A 33 -21.73 -1.59 0.62
C VAL A 33 -21.80 -3.01 1.17
N LYS A 34 -22.30 -3.96 0.38
CA LYS A 34 -22.07 -5.38 0.61
C LYS A 34 -20.67 -5.69 0.13
N VAL A 35 -19.77 -5.96 1.06
CA VAL A 35 -18.36 -6.23 0.76
C VAL A 35 -18.23 -7.58 0.07
N THR A 36 -17.49 -7.64 -1.02
CA THR A 36 -17.16 -8.89 -1.72
C THR A 36 -15.74 -9.33 -1.37
N LYS A 37 -14.79 -8.40 -1.38
CA LYS A 37 -13.40 -8.69 -1.01
C LYS A 37 -12.73 -7.49 -0.31
N ALA A 38 -11.81 -7.82 0.58
CA ALA A 38 -10.90 -6.85 1.21
C ALA A 38 -9.47 -7.39 1.16
N ASN A 39 -8.48 -6.50 1.19
CA ASN A 39 -7.09 -6.91 1.35
C ASN A 39 -6.65 -6.82 2.81
N ILE A 40 -5.48 -7.39 3.10
CA ILE A 40 -4.78 -7.22 4.38
C ILE A 40 -3.47 -6.49 4.09
N ILE A 41 -3.25 -5.36 4.76
CA ILE A 41 -2.05 -4.52 4.59
C ILE A 41 -1.35 -4.27 5.93
N PRO A 42 -0.04 -3.92 5.93
CA PRO A 42 0.68 -3.60 7.17
C PRO A 42 0.01 -2.50 8.01
N ALA A 43 -0.67 -1.54 7.37
CA ALA A 43 -1.41 -0.49 8.06
C ALA A 43 -2.53 -1.03 8.95
N ASP A 44 -3.23 -2.10 8.51
CA ASP A 44 -4.27 -2.76 9.33
C ASP A 44 -3.66 -3.32 10.62
N ILE A 45 -2.51 -3.99 10.50
CA ILE A 45 -1.80 -4.58 11.65
C ILE A 45 -1.35 -3.48 12.61
N MET A 46 -0.77 -2.40 12.08
CA MET A 46 -0.34 -1.26 12.90
C MET A 46 -1.51 -0.56 13.57
N PHE A 47 -2.66 -0.46 12.91
CA PHE A 47 -3.89 0.11 13.46
C PHE A 47 -4.41 -0.72 14.65
N ILE A 48 -4.48 -2.05 14.50
CA ILE A 48 -4.87 -2.98 15.58
C ILE A 48 -3.91 -2.89 16.76
N GLN A 49 -2.62 -2.69 16.50
CA GLN A 49 -1.59 -2.51 17.53
C GLN A 49 -1.55 -1.11 18.14
N GLY A 50 -2.35 -0.15 17.65
CA GLY A 50 -2.32 1.25 18.09
C GLY A 50 -1.06 2.01 17.68
N LYS A 51 -0.35 1.54 16.65
CA LYS A 51 0.91 2.11 16.13
C LYS A 51 0.73 2.87 14.80
N TYR A 52 -0.51 2.96 14.31
CA TYR A 52 -0.81 3.68 13.07
C TYR A 52 -1.11 5.16 13.35
N GLY A 53 -1.04 5.99 12.30
CA GLY A 53 -1.29 7.45 12.40
C GLY A 53 -2.72 7.83 12.78
N ILE A 54 -3.66 6.88 12.74
CA ILE A 54 -5.03 7.03 13.24
C ILE A 54 -5.20 6.11 14.45
N ARG A 55 -5.82 6.60 15.52
CA ARG A 55 -6.11 5.81 16.71
C ARG A 55 -7.48 5.14 16.58
N PRO A 56 -7.62 3.83 16.83
CA PRO A 56 -8.92 3.16 16.79
C PRO A 56 -9.82 3.59 17.96
N GLU A 57 -11.12 3.67 17.70
CA GLU A 57 -12.17 3.86 18.69
C GLU A 57 -12.78 2.49 19.00
N LEU A 58 -12.47 1.96 20.20
CA LEU A 58 -12.85 0.61 20.58
C LEU A 58 -14.30 0.53 21.09
N PRO A 59 -15.06 -0.53 20.78
CA PRO A 59 -14.70 -1.65 19.90
C PRO A 59 -14.62 -1.25 18.44
N GLN A 60 -13.62 -1.77 17.69
CA GLN A 60 -13.35 -1.37 16.31
C GLN A 60 -13.33 -2.59 15.38
N ILE A 61 -13.86 -2.44 14.17
CA ILE A 61 -13.73 -3.42 13.08
C ILE A 61 -12.44 -3.10 12.30
N GLY A 62 -11.68 -4.14 11.91
CA GLY A 62 -10.44 -3.99 11.15
C GLY A 62 -10.65 -3.68 9.67
N GLY A 63 -9.54 -3.44 8.96
CA GLY A 63 -9.48 -3.25 7.51
C GLY A 63 -9.65 -1.83 7.04
N PHE A 64 -8.88 -1.46 5.98
CA PHE A 64 -8.86 -0.11 5.41
C PHE A 64 -9.26 -0.04 3.95
N GLU A 65 -9.26 -1.13 3.21
CA GLU A 65 -9.49 -1.13 1.76
C GLU A 65 -10.27 -2.36 1.30
N GLY A 66 -11.25 -2.16 0.43
CA GLY A 66 -12.05 -3.24 -0.12
C GLY A 66 -12.86 -2.85 -1.35
N THR A 67 -13.60 -3.83 -1.84
CA THR A 67 -14.55 -3.69 -2.94
C THR A 67 -15.86 -4.40 -2.59
N GLY A 68 -16.91 -3.99 -3.24
CA GLY A 68 -18.24 -4.60 -3.05
C GLY A 68 -19.28 -3.94 -3.92
N THR A 69 -20.54 -4.18 -3.60
CA THR A 69 -21.69 -3.61 -4.32
C THR A 69 -22.56 -2.78 -3.41
N VAL A 70 -23.08 -1.68 -3.93
CA VAL A 70 -24.04 -0.82 -3.21
C VAL A 70 -25.30 -1.62 -2.88
N ASP A 71 -25.62 -1.74 -1.59
CA ASP A 71 -26.76 -2.52 -1.06
C ASP A 71 -27.89 -1.62 -0.55
N ALA A 72 -27.56 -0.40 -0.09
CA ALA A 72 -28.54 0.61 0.29
C ALA A 72 -27.92 2.01 0.20
N CYS A 73 -28.77 3.04 0.05
CA CYS A 73 -28.40 4.44 0.10
C CYS A 73 -29.08 5.14 1.28
N GLY A 74 -28.36 6.00 1.95
CA GLY A 74 -28.93 6.96 2.91
C GLY A 74 -29.57 8.15 2.22
N ALA A 75 -30.21 9.02 3.00
CA ALA A 75 -30.86 10.21 2.49
C ALA A 75 -29.87 11.07 1.69
N GLY A 76 -30.33 11.67 0.59
CA GLY A 76 -29.54 12.57 -0.25
C GLY A 76 -28.55 11.85 -1.19
N VAL A 77 -28.56 10.53 -1.30
CA VAL A 77 -27.71 9.77 -2.20
C VAL A 77 -28.53 9.03 -3.26
N GLU A 78 -28.22 9.32 -4.54
CA GLU A 78 -28.78 8.66 -5.71
C GLU A 78 -27.69 7.82 -6.39
N MET A 79 -27.46 6.60 -5.90
CA MET A 79 -26.54 5.64 -6.51
C MET A 79 -27.30 4.33 -6.77
N PRO A 80 -27.26 3.79 -8.02
CA PRO A 80 -27.98 2.54 -8.34
C PRO A 80 -27.53 1.39 -7.44
N LEU A 81 -28.48 0.64 -6.88
CA LEU A 81 -28.20 -0.59 -6.14
C LEU A 81 -27.50 -1.60 -7.07
N GLY A 82 -26.57 -2.37 -6.52
CA GLY A 82 -25.74 -3.30 -7.31
C GLY A 82 -24.53 -2.64 -7.98
N THR A 83 -24.37 -1.29 -7.93
CA THR A 83 -23.17 -0.62 -8.44
C THR A 83 -21.93 -1.16 -7.72
N GLY A 84 -20.97 -1.68 -8.50
CA GLY A 84 -19.66 -2.07 -7.99
C GLY A 84 -18.84 -0.87 -7.57
N VAL A 85 -18.22 -0.92 -6.41
CA VAL A 85 -17.40 0.20 -5.87
C VAL A 85 -16.10 -0.31 -5.26
N ILE A 86 -15.05 0.53 -5.41
CA ILE A 86 -13.79 0.46 -4.68
C ILE A 86 -13.86 1.51 -3.59
N PHE A 87 -13.48 1.18 -2.38
CA PHE A 87 -13.57 2.09 -1.26
C PHE A 87 -12.46 1.88 -0.23
N THR A 88 -12.19 2.94 0.52
CA THR A 88 -11.30 2.95 1.68
C THR A 88 -12.00 3.54 2.89
N GLY A 89 -11.62 3.08 4.06
CA GLY A 89 -12.18 3.54 5.34
C GLY A 89 -11.81 2.56 6.44
N SER A 90 -12.03 2.90 7.69
CA SER A 90 -11.88 1.94 8.79
C SER A 90 -13.11 1.02 8.87
N GLY A 91 -12.91 -0.25 9.22
CA GLY A 91 -14.02 -1.19 9.43
C GLY A 91 -14.43 -1.99 8.19
N VAL A 92 -13.53 -2.18 7.24
CA VAL A 92 -13.80 -2.87 5.97
C VAL A 92 -13.91 -4.39 6.12
N TRP A 93 -13.34 -4.99 7.17
CA TRP A 93 -13.41 -6.44 7.38
C TRP A 93 -14.75 -6.87 7.98
N ALA A 94 -15.82 -6.61 7.25
CA ALA A 94 -17.19 -6.96 7.58
C ALA A 94 -18.00 -7.24 6.31
N GLU A 95 -19.06 -8.02 6.42
CA GLU A 95 -19.95 -8.31 5.28
C GLU A 95 -20.63 -7.05 4.72
N TYR A 96 -20.84 -6.05 5.56
CA TYR A 96 -21.45 -4.77 5.19
C TYR A 96 -20.73 -3.62 5.89
N VAL A 97 -20.51 -2.53 5.16
CA VAL A 97 -19.92 -1.30 5.68
C VAL A 97 -20.69 -0.08 5.17
N CYS A 98 -20.89 0.93 6.01
CA CYS A 98 -21.39 2.25 5.59
C CYS A 98 -20.21 3.18 5.36
N ILE A 99 -20.20 3.88 4.22
CA ILE A 99 -19.16 4.82 3.82
C ILE A 99 -19.79 6.07 3.21
N PRO A 100 -19.16 7.25 3.29
CA PRO A 100 -19.61 8.42 2.56
C PRO A 100 -19.66 8.15 1.06
N ALA A 101 -20.79 8.36 0.42
CA ALA A 101 -20.99 8.08 -1.01
C ALA A 101 -19.96 8.78 -1.91
N LYS A 102 -19.53 10.00 -1.52
CA LYS A 102 -18.51 10.79 -2.25
C LYS A 102 -17.10 10.17 -2.26
N THR A 103 -16.83 9.21 -1.39
CA THR A 103 -15.53 8.52 -1.31
C THR A 103 -15.52 7.20 -2.05
N ALA A 104 -16.68 6.69 -2.46
CA ALA A 104 -16.79 5.49 -3.26
C ALA A 104 -16.35 5.76 -4.70
N ILE A 105 -15.47 4.93 -5.21
CA ILE A 105 -15.01 5.00 -6.60
C ILE A 105 -15.72 3.90 -7.39
N PRO A 106 -16.47 4.24 -8.45
CA PRO A 106 -17.09 3.24 -9.29
C PRO A 106 -16.05 2.24 -9.83
N LYS A 107 -16.29 0.95 -9.59
CA LYS A 107 -15.42 -0.12 -10.06
C LYS A 107 -15.60 -0.27 -11.58
N PRO A 108 -14.52 -0.22 -12.39
CA PRO A 108 -14.60 -0.54 -13.81
C PRO A 108 -15.22 -1.95 -14.02
N GLN A 109 -16.15 -2.08 -14.95
CA GLN A 109 -16.89 -3.33 -15.17
C GLN A 109 -15.97 -4.52 -15.49
N ALA A 110 -14.87 -4.27 -16.22
CA ALA A 110 -13.89 -5.31 -16.58
C ALA A 110 -12.89 -5.64 -15.46
N MET A 111 -12.91 -4.89 -14.33
CA MET A 111 -12.00 -5.14 -13.22
C MET A 111 -12.56 -6.22 -12.30
N SER A 112 -11.78 -7.28 -12.05
CA SER A 112 -12.15 -8.32 -11.07
C SER A 112 -12.15 -7.77 -9.65
N ASP A 113 -12.90 -8.39 -8.74
CA ASP A 113 -12.90 -8.01 -7.32
C ASP A 113 -11.54 -8.26 -6.65
N ASP A 114 -10.78 -9.23 -7.13
CA ASP A 114 -9.40 -9.51 -6.69
C ASP A 114 -8.46 -8.33 -6.93
N VAL A 115 -8.60 -7.67 -8.07
CA VAL A 115 -7.83 -6.44 -8.38
C VAL A 115 -8.43 -5.24 -7.67
N ALA A 116 -9.76 -5.13 -7.67
CA ALA A 116 -10.47 -3.97 -7.12
C ALA A 116 -10.24 -3.77 -5.61
N CYS A 117 -10.20 -4.85 -4.81
CA CYS A 117 -10.01 -4.77 -3.37
C CYS A 117 -8.60 -4.29 -2.93
N GLN A 118 -7.68 -4.13 -3.86
CA GLN A 118 -6.32 -3.63 -3.63
C GLN A 118 -5.93 -2.50 -4.62
N ALA A 119 -6.92 -1.91 -5.28
CA ALA A 119 -6.71 -0.97 -6.39
C ALA A 119 -6.40 0.46 -5.93
N PHE A 120 -6.49 0.77 -4.64
CA PHE A 120 -6.35 2.14 -4.15
C PHE A 120 -5.07 2.37 -3.36
N VAL A 121 -4.88 1.73 -2.20
CA VAL A 121 -3.81 2.11 -1.28
C VAL A 121 -2.43 2.02 -1.92
N ASN A 122 -2.02 0.85 -2.39
CA ASN A 122 -0.66 0.67 -2.91
C ASN A 122 -0.44 1.33 -4.28
N PRO A 123 -1.34 1.21 -5.28
CA PRO A 123 -1.13 1.82 -6.59
C PRO A 123 -1.06 3.34 -6.54
N PHE A 124 -1.96 3.98 -5.76
CA PHE A 124 -1.96 5.44 -5.63
C PHE A 124 -0.80 5.95 -4.78
N THR A 125 -0.35 5.19 -3.77
CA THR A 125 0.87 5.50 -3.02
C THR A 125 2.09 5.48 -3.94
N ALA A 126 2.23 4.45 -4.79
CA ALA A 126 3.32 4.33 -5.75
C ALA A 126 3.28 5.47 -6.79
N TYR A 127 2.11 5.75 -7.33
CA TYR A 127 1.92 6.84 -8.28
C TYR A 127 2.27 8.22 -7.68
N GLY A 128 1.73 8.49 -6.49
CA GLY A 128 1.94 9.76 -5.78
C GLY A 128 3.39 9.98 -5.38
N MET A 129 4.08 8.95 -4.90
CA MET A 129 5.48 9.07 -4.53
C MET A 129 6.38 9.30 -5.75
N LEU A 130 6.09 8.67 -6.90
CA LEU A 130 6.80 8.95 -8.14
C LEU A 130 6.55 10.38 -8.66
N MET A 131 5.34 10.92 -8.48
CA MET A 131 5.06 12.34 -8.78
C MET A 131 5.84 13.28 -7.88
N GLU A 132 5.80 13.06 -6.56
CA GLU A 132 6.50 13.91 -5.56
C GLU A 132 8.02 13.84 -5.69
N ALA A 133 8.55 12.72 -6.16
CA ALA A 133 9.98 12.54 -6.35
C ALA A 133 10.54 13.34 -7.52
N ASP A 134 9.68 13.72 -8.48
CA ASP A 134 10.06 14.52 -9.66
C ASP A 134 11.23 13.90 -10.45
N LEU A 135 11.10 12.59 -10.73
CA LEU A 135 12.10 11.82 -11.46
C LEU A 135 11.87 11.90 -12.98
N GLN A 136 12.97 12.01 -13.71
CA GLN A 136 12.96 12.00 -15.18
C GLN A 136 13.45 10.65 -15.71
N ALA A 137 13.21 10.36 -16.98
CA ALA A 137 13.76 9.18 -17.63
C ALA A 137 15.30 9.14 -17.47
N GLY A 138 15.83 7.99 -17.09
CA GLY A 138 17.24 7.80 -16.77
C GLY A 138 17.62 8.01 -15.30
N ASP A 139 16.80 8.72 -14.50
CA ASP A 139 17.03 8.87 -13.06
C ASP A 139 16.93 7.52 -12.33
N TRP A 140 17.56 7.43 -11.16
CA TRP A 140 17.57 6.25 -10.32
C TRP A 140 16.75 6.45 -9.04
N VAL A 141 15.87 5.49 -8.74
CA VAL A 141 15.15 5.40 -7.46
C VAL A 141 15.48 4.10 -6.75
N MET A 142 15.66 4.17 -5.44
CA MET A 142 15.91 3.01 -4.61
C MET A 142 14.70 2.68 -3.74
N LEU A 143 14.36 1.38 -3.63
CA LEU A 143 13.26 0.88 -2.84
C LEU A 143 13.76 -0.04 -1.73
N THR A 144 13.39 0.22 -0.48
CA THR A 144 13.48 -0.82 0.55
C THR A 144 12.28 -1.75 0.46
N ALA A 145 12.43 -2.99 0.92
CA ALA A 145 11.39 -4.03 0.84
C ALA A 145 10.83 -4.20 -0.60
N ALA A 146 11.72 -4.37 -1.60
CA ALA A 146 11.37 -4.37 -3.02
C ALA A 146 10.35 -5.46 -3.43
N ASN A 147 10.22 -6.54 -2.67
CA ASN A 147 9.22 -7.58 -2.91
C ASN A 147 7.82 -7.25 -2.39
N SER A 148 7.63 -6.09 -1.77
CA SER A 148 6.29 -5.66 -1.32
C SER A 148 5.39 -5.33 -2.51
N ALA A 149 4.07 -5.47 -2.34
CA ALA A 149 3.10 -5.12 -3.37
C ALA A 149 3.23 -3.63 -3.80
N PHE A 150 3.50 -2.73 -2.86
CA PHE A 150 3.79 -1.33 -3.16
C PHE A 150 5.01 -1.19 -4.09
N SER A 151 6.14 -1.80 -3.72
CA SER A 151 7.38 -1.70 -4.51
C SER A 151 7.23 -2.29 -5.91
N LYS A 152 6.47 -3.37 -6.06
CA LYS A 152 6.15 -3.94 -7.37
C LYS A 152 5.35 -2.96 -8.25
N PHE A 153 4.44 -2.18 -7.70
CA PHE A 153 3.77 -1.10 -8.44
C PHE A 153 4.74 0.02 -8.82
N VAL A 154 5.64 0.41 -7.92
CA VAL A 154 6.68 1.40 -8.24
C VAL A 154 7.57 0.92 -9.37
N ILE A 155 8.05 -0.34 -9.35
CA ILE A 155 8.90 -0.91 -10.41
C ILE A 155 8.20 -0.82 -11.75
N GLN A 156 6.94 -1.24 -11.84
CA GLN A 156 6.16 -1.22 -13.09
C GLN A 156 5.92 0.21 -13.59
N LEU A 157 5.49 1.12 -12.72
CA LEU A 157 5.25 2.53 -13.08
C LEU A 157 6.53 3.25 -13.48
N ALA A 158 7.62 3.04 -12.76
CA ALA A 158 8.93 3.62 -13.04
C ALA A 158 9.47 3.12 -14.38
N SER A 159 9.41 1.80 -14.64
CA SER A 159 9.82 1.20 -15.91
C SER A 159 9.06 1.81 -17.10
N GLN A 160 7.74 2.02 -16.99
CA GLN A 160 6.92 2.66 -18.03
C GLN A 160 7.34 4.12 -18.30
N ARG A 161 7.99 4.77 -17.33
CA ARG A 161 8.48 6.18 -17.43
C ARG A 161 9.97 6.27 -17.74
N GLY A 162 10.64 5.13 -18.01
CA GLY A 162 12.09 5.09 -18.24
C GLY A 162 12.95 5.41 -17.01
N ILE A 163 12.39 5.33 -15.80
CA ILE A 163 13.08 5.53 -14.53
C ILE A 163 13.70 4.21 -14.09
N ASN A 164 14.96 4.24 -13.69
CA ASN A 164 15.70 3.06 -13.26
C ASN A 164 15.43 2.76 -11.78
N VAL A 165 15.12 1.50 -11.46
CA VAL A 165 14.81 1.07 -10.09
C VAL A 165 15.88 0.14 -9.56
N ILE A 166 16.37 0.44 -8.36
CA ILE A 166 17.16 -0.49 -7.52
C ILE A 166 16.31 -0.87 -6.32
N GLY A 167 16.26 -2.16 -5.97
CA GLY A 167 15.51 -2.62 -4.80
C GLY A 167 16.35 -3.39 -3.80
N THR A 168 15.95 -3.38 -2.51
CA THR A 168 16.53 -4.29 -1.52
C THR A 168 15.57 -5.43 -1.17
N VAL A 169 16.13 -6.61 -0.96
CA VAL A 169 15.44 -7.82 -0.51
C VAL A 169 16.23 -8.51 0.60
N ARG A 170 15.57 -9.39 1.36
CA ARG A 170 16.17 -10.17 2.43
C ARG A 170 16.62 -11.58 1.99
N SER A 171 16.22 -12.02 0.79
CA SER A 171 16.52 -13.33 0.19
C SER A 171 16.76 -13.16 -1.30
N ASP A 172 17.70 -13.95 -1.86
CA ASP A 172 18.03 -13.93 -3.28
C ASP A 172 16.95 -14.57 -4.17
N GLU A 173 16.09 -15.41 -3.61
CA GLU A 173 15.01 -16.12 -4.30
C GLU A 173 14.07 -15.21 -5.09
N GLN A 174 13.92 -13.96 -4.63
CA GLN A 174 12.98 -13.01 -5.22
C GLN A 174 13.62 -12.07 -6.24
N LYS A 175 14.95 -12.10 -6.40
CA LYS A 175 15.68 -11.16 -7.26
C LYS A 175 15.21 -11.24 -8.70
N GLN A 176 15.18 -12.45 -9.28
CA GLN A 176 14.88 -12.63 -10.69
C GLN A 176 13.47 -12.12 -11.04
N ALA A 177 12.47 -12.45 -10.25
CA ALA A 177 11.09 -11.99 -10.48
C ALA A 177 10.98 -10.45 -10.48
N LEU A 178 11.75 -9.75 -9.65
CA LEU A 178 11.77 -8.30 -9.61
C LEU A 178 12.54 -7.68 -10.78
N LEU A 179 13.60 -8.33 -11.25
CA LEU A 179 14.30 -7.94 -12.47
C LEU A 179 13.39 -8.09 -13.70
N ASP A 180 12.69 -9.22 -13.80
CA ASP A 180 11.72 -9.49 -14.88
C ASP A 180 10.56 -8.48 -14.86
N LEU A 181 10.20 -7.96 -13.68
CA LEU A 181 9.18 -6.91 -13.52
C LEU A 181 9.66 -5.53 -14.00
N GLY A 182 10.97 -5.34 -14.20
CA GLY A 182 11.55 -4.11 -14.71
C GLY A 182 12.55 -3.41 -13.80
N ALA A 183 12.88 -3.96 -12.63
CA ALA A 183 13.96 -3.44 -11.81
C ALA A 183 15.32 -3.62 -12.54
N LYS A 184 16.24 -2.66 -12.36
CA LYS A 184 17.57 -2.74 -12.97
C LYS A 184 18.59 -3.47 -12.10
N ALA A 185 18.42 -3.40 -10.78
CA ALA A 185 19.26 -4.15 -9.84
C ALA A 185 18.48 -4.48 -8.56
N ILE A 186 18.75 -5.63 -7.99
CA ILE A 186 18.18 -6.08 -6.69
C ILE A 186 19.31 -6.49 -5.78
N ILE A 187 19.38 -5.89 -4.61
CA ILE A 187 20.44 -6.04 -3.61
C ILE A 187 19.93 -6.86 -2.44
N ASN A 188 20.63 -7.89 -2.04
CA ASN A 188 20.34 -8.59 -0.79
C ASN A 188 20.96 -7.82 0.37
N GLU A 189 20.12 -7.13 1.17
CA GLU A 189 20.54 -6.26 2.26
C GLU A 189 21.32 -6.96 3.40
N LYS A 190 21.22 -8.31 3.46
CA LYS A 190 21.91 -9.11 4.47
C LYS A 190 23.33 -9.52 4.08
N THR A 191 23.58 -9.72 2.78
CA THR A 191 24.83 -10.29 2.27
C THR A 191 25.65 -9.34 1.43
N GLU A 192 25.03 -8.25 0.92
CA GLU A 192 25.70 -7.31 0.02
C GLU A 192 25.89 -5.93 0.68
N ASN A 193 26.96 -5.23 0.29
CA ASN A 193 27.18 -3.86 0.67
C ASN A 193 26.38 -2.93 -0.24
N ILE A 194 25.32 -2.31 0.32
CA ILE A 194 24.38 -1.45 -0.41
C ILE A 194 25.09 -0.33 -1.18
N TYR A 195 25.99 0.41 -0.52
CA TYR A 195 26.68 1.52 -1.16
C TYR A 195 27.50 1.09 -2.38
N LYS A 196 28.27 -0.01 -2.25
CA LYS A 196 29.07 -0.55 -3.35
C LYS A 196 28.20 -1.08 -4.48
N ALA A 197 27.13 -1.82 -4.16
CA ALA A 197 26.21 -2.37 -5.14
C ALA A 197 25.48 -1.25 -5.91
N VAL A 198 24.99 -0.21 -5.23
CA VAL A 198 24.37 0.96 -5.87
C VAL A 198 25.40 1.68 -6.75
N LYS A 199 26.61 1.93 -6.25
CA LYS A 199 27.66 2.59 -7.02
C LYS A 199 27.99 1.84 -8.32
N THR A 200 28.06 0.52 -8.26
CA THR A 200 28.29 -0.32 -9.44
C THR A 200 27.11 -0.30 -10.41
N ALA A 201 25.87 -0.46 -9.90
CA ALA A 201 24.68 -0.50 -10.76
C ALA A 201 24.38 0.83 -11.46
N THR A 202 24.82 1.96 -10.88
CA THR A 202 24.58 3.32 -11.39
C THR A 202 25.80 3.95 -12.05
N ASP A 203 26.89 3.21 -12.29
CA ASP A 203 28.17 3.74 -12.77
C ASP A 203 28.67 4.96 -11.96
N GLY A 204 28.40 4.95 -10.65
CA GLY A 204 28.80 5.98 -9.71
C GLY A 204 27.88 7.19 -9.61
N VAL A 205 26.80 7.28 -10.39
CA VAL A 205 25.81 8.38 -10.34
C VAL A 205 25.06 8.43 -9.02
N MET A 206 24.79 7.26 -8.40
CA MET A 206 24.02 7.07 -7.19
C MET A 206 22.51 7.34 -7.40
N VAL A 207 21.67 7.17 -6.35
CA VAL A 207 20.22 7.28 -6.49
C VAL A 207 19.72 8.70 -6.17
N LYS A 208 18.82 9.22 -6.99
CA LYS A 208 18.21 10.55 -6.84
C LYS A 208 17.08 10.55 -5.83
N ALA A 209 16.32 9.46 -5.77
CA ALA A 209 15.27 9.29 -4.79
C ALA A 209 15.35 7.92 -4.10
N ALA A 210 14.78 7.82 -2.90
CA ALA A 210 14.61 6.58 -2.20
C ALA A 210 13.21 6.52 -1.56
N PHE A 211 12.57 5.35 -1.63
CA PHE A 211 11.27 5.08 -1.01
C PHE A 211 11.47 4.04 0.08
N ASP A 212 11.34 4.46 1.33
CA ASP A 212 11.66 3.63 2.49
C ASP A 212 10.40 3.18 3.24
N ALA A 213 10.22 1.85 3.31
CA ALA A 213 9.20 1.18 4.09
C ALA A 213 9.71 0.65 5.43
N VAL A 214 11.02 0.59 5.63
CA VAL A 214 11.64 -0.21 6.69
C VAL A 214 12.11 0.63 7.86
N GLY A 215 12.79 1.74 7.59
CA GLY A 215 13.44 2.53 8.64
C GLY A 215 14.72 1.87 9.17
N GLY A 216 15.11 2.25 10.40
CA GLY A 216 16.27 1.67 11.09
C GLY A 216 17.59 1.80 10.35
N ALA A 217 18.53 0.90 10.62
CA ALA A 217 19.87 0.91 10.02
C ALA A 217 19.86 0.73 8.48
N LEU A 218 18.81 0.14 7.90
CA LEU A 218 18.70 0.02 6.45
C LEU A 218 18.52 1.39 5.79
N ALA A 219 17.67 2.25 6.36
CA ALA A 219 17.45 3.59 5.85
C ALA A 219 18.73 4.45 5.87
N ASP A 220 19.58 4.32 6.91
CA ASP A 220 20.90 4.98 6.95
C ASP A 220 21.80 4.51 5.79
N LYS A 221 21.87 3.19 5.54
CA LYS A 221 22.64 2.66 4.40
C LYS A 221 22.13 3.20 3.06
N VAL A 222 20.80 3.35 2.91
CA VAL A 222 20.19 3.94 1.72
C VAL A 222 20.55 5.41 1.58
N LEU A 223 20.48 6.21 2.65
CA LEU A 223 20.87 7.62 2.64
C LEU A 223 22.33 7.80 2.18
N ASN A 224 23.23 6.93 2.62
CA ASN A 224 24.63 6.94 2.17
C ASN A 224 24.77 6.69 0.66
N ALA A 225 23.86 5.92 0.05
CA ALA A 225 23.84 5.58 -1.37
C ALA A 225 23.08 6.61 -2.24
N MET A 226 22.61 7.71 -1.66
CA MET A 226 21.96 8.79 -2.41
C MET A 226 22.97 9.78 -2.97
N GLN A 227 22.65 10.36 -4.14
CA GLN A 227 23.40 11.50 -4.71
C GLN A 227 23.10 12.81 -3.95
N ALA A 228 23.85 13.87 -4.22
CA ALA A 228 23.54 15.20 -3.71
C ALA A 228 22.18 15.70 -4.21
N ASN A 229 21.47 16.47 -3.37
CA ASN A 229 20.10 16.94 -3.57
C ASN A 229 19.04 15.80 -3.68
N GLY A 230 19.38 14.60 -3.23
CA GLY A 230 18.46 13.46 -3.24
C GLY A 230 17.30 13.62 -2.25
N LYS A 231 16.18 12.94 -2.55
CA LYS A 231 14.97 12.96 -1.71
C LYS A 231 14.64 11.54 -1.21
N MET A 232 14.58 11.34 0.10
CA MET A 232 14.06 10.10 0.69
C MET A 232 12.64 10.31 1.17
N PHE A 233 11.73 9.44 0.74
CA PHE A 233 10.36 9.38 1.22
C PHE A 233 10.20 8.19 2.17
N VAL A 234 9.80 8.47 3.41
CA VAL A 234 9.49 7.46 4.42
C VAL A 234 7.99 7.25 4.44
N TYR A 235 7.53 6.04 4.10
CA TYR A 235 6.10 5.70 4.00
C TYR A 235 5.70 4.48 4.83
N GLY A 236 6.66 3.81 5.46
CA GLY A 236 6.43 2.64 6.30
C GLY A 236 7.37 2.58 7.50
N LEU A 237 7.06 1.68 8.43
CA LEU A 237 7.73 1.50 9.72
C LEU A 237 7.99 0.02 10.01
N LEU A 238 8.36 -0.79 9.01
CA LEU A 238 8.42 -2.25 9.13
C LEU A 238 9.44 -2.74 10.18
N SER A 239 10.52 -1.99 10.43
CA SER A 239 11.47 -2.34 11.49
C SER A 239 11.04 -1.87 12.88
N LEU A 240 10.11 -0.92 12.97
CA LEU A 240 9.74 -0.17 14.19
C LEU A 240 10.95 0.50 14.86
N GLN A 241 12.06 0.68 14.15
CA GLN A 241 13.28 1.31 14.65
C GLN A 241 13.44 2.72 14.09
N PRO A 242 13.93 3.68 14.88
CA PRO A 242 14.23 5.02 14.37
C PRO A 242 15.34 4.96 13.31
N ILE A 243 15.31 5.88 12.36
CA ILE A 243 16.38 6.05 11.37
C ILE A 243 17.55 6.72 12.06
N PRO A 244 18.75 6.09 12.16
CA PRO A 244 19.95 6.73 12.68
C PRO A 244 20.46 7.75 11.64
N LEU A 245 20.16 9.02 11.85
CA LEU A 245 20.40 10.07 10.88
C LEU A 245 21.78 10.72 11.09
N ASN A 246 22.67 10.60 10.11
CA ASN A 246 23.91 11.35 10.08
C ASN A 246 23.67 12.76 9.53
N SER A 247 23.76 13.78 10.39
CA SER A 247 23.57 15.18 10.01
C SER A 247 24.52 15.66 8.90
N GLY A 248 25.74 15.08 8.82
CA GLY A 248 26.68 15.39 7.74
C GLY A 248 26.15 15.04 6.35
N LEU A 249 25.36 13.96 6.22
CA LEU A 249 24.72 13.64 4.94
C LEU A 249 23.69 14.70 4.53
N LEU A 250 22.92 15.22 5.48
CA LEU A 250 21.96 16.29 5.21
C LEU A 250 22.66 17.55 4.76
N ILE A 251 23.75 17.96 5.46
CA ILE A 251 24.48 19.20 5.19
C ILE A 251 25.25 19.09 3.87
N PHE A 252 26.12 18.07 3.75
CA PHE A 252 27.09 18.03 2.65
C PHE A 252 26.55 17.44 1.35
N LYS A 253 25.46 16.65 1.42
CA LYS A 253 24.74 16.17 0.24
C LYS A 253 23.42 16.93 0.00
N ASN A 254 23.04 17.87 0.88
CA ASN A 254 21.77 18.60 0.79
C ASN A 254 20.58 17.65 0.60
N LEU A 255 20.49 16.57 1.43
CA LEU A 255 19.43 15.59 1.32
C LEU A 255 18.14 16.10 1.95
N THR A 256 17.01 15.71 1.37
CA THR A 256 15.68 15.92 1.94
C THR A 256 15.12 14.59 2.41
N ILE A 257 14.60 14.52 3.65
CA ILE A 257 13.84 13.38 4.17
C ILE A 257 12.43 13.86 4.43
N LYS A 258 11.45 13.19 3.84
CA LYS A 258 10.03 13.57 3.91
C LYS A 258 9.17 12.34 4.20
N GLY A 259 8.20 12.47 5.09
CA GLY A 259 7.14 11.49 5.25
C GLY A 259 6.18 11.52 4.05
N PHE A 260 5.66 10.36 3.64
CA PHE A 260 4.57 10.27 2.67
C PHE A 260 3.41 9.47 3.26
N TRP A 261 2.22 10.07 3.29
CA TRP A 261 0.98 9.43 3.69
C TRP A 261 -0.07 9.67 2.62
N LEU A 262 -0.63 8.57 2.08
CA LEU A 262 -1.58 8.61 0.96
C LEU A 262 -2.77 9.52 1.23
N SER A 263 -3.35 9.47 2.43
CA SER A 263 -4.52 10.29 2.78
C SER A 263 -4.21 11.79 2.68
N THR A 264 -3.04 12.21 3.18
CA THR A 264 -2.60 13.61 3.11
C THR A 264 -2.31 14.01 1.65
N TRP A 265 -1.64 13.14 0.89
CA TRP A 265 -1.37 13.41 -0.51
C TRP A 265 -2.65 13.51 -1.33
N MET A 266 -3.59 12.56 -1.17
CA MET A 266 -4.89 12.62 -1.86
C MET A 266 -5.68 13.88 -1.49
N ALA A 267 -5.62 14.33 -0.24
CA ALA A 267 -6.28 15.56 0.19
C ALA A 267 -5.67 16.82 -0.45
N SER A 268 -4.36 16.82 -0.74
CA SER A 268 -3.66 17.95 -1.37
C SER A 268 -3.93 18.09 -2.88
N LEU A 269 -4.44 17.04 -3.54
CA LEU A 269 -4.73 17.08 -4.97
C LEU A 269 -5.94 17.98 -5.28
N THR A 270 -5.82 18.75 -6.34
CA THR A 270 -6.96 19.49 -6.90
C THR A 270 -8.01 18.55 -7.48
N ARG A 271 -9.22 19.05 -7.74
CA ARG A 271 -10.27 18.28 -8.40
C ARG A 271 -9.83 17.80 -9.79
N GLU A 272 -9.14 18.64 -10.53
CA GLU A 272 -8.62 18.34 -11.86
C GLU A 272 -7.57 17.22 -11.81
N GLN A 273 -6.59 17.31 -10.90
CA GLN A 273 -5.60 16.26 -10.69
C GLN A 273 -6.26 14.91 -10.34
N ARG A 274 -7.24 14.91 -9.43
CA ARG A 274 -7.98 13.68 -9.09
C ARG A 274 -8.72 13.11 -10.30
N SER A 275 -9.37 13.95 -11.10
CA SER A 275 -10.13 13.52 -12.28
C SER A 275 -9.23 12.93 -13.39
N THR A 276 -7.94 13.21 -13.36
CA THR A 276 -6.94 12.64 -14.28
C THR A 276 -6.29 11.39 -13.71
N ILE A 277 -5.79 11.47 -12.47
CA ILE A 277 -4.99 10.41 -11.86
C ILE A 277 -5.82 9.15 -11.56
N ILE A 278 -7.05 9.33 -11.00
CA ILE A 278 -7.87 8.18 -10.62
C ILE A 278 -8.21 7.30 -11.84
N PRO A 279 -8.76 7.83 -12.94
CA PRO A 279 -9.03 7.02 -14.14
C PRO A 279 -7.76 6.42 -14.76
N GLU A 280 -6.63 7.15 -14.77
CA GLU A 280 -5.37 6.64 -15.32
C GLU A 280 -4.93 5.37 -14.58
N VAL A 281 -4.82 5.42 -13.24
CA VAL A 281 -4.38 4.29 -12.42
C VAL A 281 -5.33 3.12 -12.54
N LEU A 282 -6.65 3.36 -12.45
CA LEU A 282 -7.65 2.30 -12.58
C LEU A 282 -7.66 1.67 -13.98
N THR A 283 -7.44 2.46 -15.03
CA THR A 283 -7.33 1.94 -16.40
C THR A 283 -6.13 1.02 -16.56
N LYS A 284 -4.96 1.40 -16.01
CA LYS A 284 -3.74 0.57 -16.02
C LYS A 284 -3.95 -0.76 -15.28
N LEU A 285 -4.62 -0.74 -14.14
CA LEU A 285 -4.96 -1.96 -13.39
C LEU A 285 -5.97 -2.83 -14.15
N THR A 286 -7.00 -2.23 -14.74
CA THR A 286 -8.03 -2.96 -15.50
C THR A 286 -7.45 -3.64 -16.74
N LYS A 287 -6.53 -2.97 -17.42
CA LYS A 287 -5.83 -3.49 -18.62
C LYS A 287 -4.67 -4.43 -18.29
N GLN A 288 -4.36 -4.62 -17.01
CA GLN A 288 -3.19 -5.36 -16.53
C GLN A 288 -1.83 -4.78 -16.98
N ASP A 289 -1.80 -3.50 -17.33
CA ASP A 289 -0.55 -2.74 -17.50
C ASP A 289 0.17 -2.52 -16.15
N LEU A 290 -0.61 -2.59 -15.06
CA LEU A 290 -0.14 -2.73 -13.68
C LEU A 290 -0.70 -4.02 -13.10
N LYS A 291 0.16 -4.94 -12.70
CA LYS A 291 -0.21 -6.24 -12.16
C LYS A 291 -0.22 -6.20 -10.64
N ALA A 292 -1.30 -6.69 -10.07
CA ALA A 292 -1.49 -6.87 -8.65
C ALA A 292 -1.44 -8.37 -8.31
N ASP A 293 -0.34 -8.81 -7.74
CA ASP A 293 -0.16 -10.22 -7.39
C ASP A 293 -1.00 -10.60 -6.17
N ILE A 294 -1.68 -11.74 -6.28
CA ILE A 294 -2.44 -12.35 -5.19
C ILE A 294 -1.80 -13.69 -4.87
N GLU A 295 -1.60 -13.96 -3.59
CA GLU A 295 -1.04 -15.22 -3.14
C GLU A 295 -2.09 -16.16 -2.59
N ALA A 296 -3.00 -15.64 -1.77
CA ALA A 296 -4.07 -16.43 -1.18
C ALA A 296 -5.30 -15.60 -0.83
N SER A 297 -6.44 -16.27 -0.73
CA SER A 297 -7.73 -15.70 -0.34
C SER A 297 -8.39 -16.57 0.72
N TYR A 298 -8.77 -15.98 1.83
CA TYR A 298 -9.36 -16.61 3.01
C TYR A 298 -10.78 -16.14 3.25
N SER A 299 -11.62 -16.99 3.84
CA SER A 299 -12.90 -16.55 4.37
C SER A 299 -12.71 -15.66 5.60
N ILE A 300 -13.75 -14.91 5.97
CA ILE A 300 -13.71 -14.07 7.19
C ILE A 300 -13.44 -14.90 8.46
N ASP A 301 -13.95 -16.14 8.52
CA ASP A 301 -13.76 -17.05 9.65
C ASP A 301 -12.30 -17.53 9.80
N GLU A 302 -11.49 -17.38 8.74
CA GLU A 302 -10.07 -17.75 8.73
C GLU A 302 -9.13 -16.57 8.96
N ILE A 303 -9.63 -15.43 9.48
CA ILE A 303 -8.85 -14.20 9.64
C ILE A 303 -7.49 -14.44 10.33
N LEU A 304 -7.43 -15.25 11.37
CA LEU A 304 -6.17 -15.50 12.08
C LEU A 304 -5.15 -16.26 11.21
N LYS A 305 -5.61 -17.17 10.34
CA LYS A 305 -4.75 -17.84 9.35
C LYS A 305 -4.27 -16.85 8.29
N ALA A 306 -5.16 -15.97 7.82
CA ALA A 306 -4.84 -14.93 6.85
C ALA A 306 -3.77 -13.96 7.38
N ILE A 307 -3.90 -13.53 8.64
CA ILE A 307 -2.90 -12.70 9.33
C ILE A 307 -1.56 -13.42 9.46
N ALA A 308 -1.55 -14.66 9.95
CA ALA A 308 -0.34 -15.46 10.09
C ALA A 308 0.38 -15.63 8.74
N HIS A 309 -0.36 -15.87 7.66
CA HIS A 309 0.19 -15.95 6.30
C HIS A 309 0.76 -14.59 5.84
N MET A 310 0.02 -13.49 6.10
CA MET A 310 0.45 -12.14 5.73
C MET A 310 1.76 -11.73 6.42
N GLU A 311 1.96 -12.12 7.68
CA GLU A 311 3.17 -11.83 8.46
C GLU A 311 4.29 -12.86 8.21
N GLY A 312 3.97 -14.00 7.58
CA GLY A 312 4.91 -15.09 7.29
C GLY A 312 6.03 -14.71 6.34
N PRO A 313 7.17 -15.45 6.41
CA PRO A 313 8.29 -15.28 5.47
C PRO A 313 7.94 -15.82 4.08
N GLY A 314 8.65 -15.35 3.05
CA GLY A 314 8.56 -15.89 1.69
C GLY A 314 7.38 -15.39 0.86
N ARG A 315 6.42 -14.71 1.44
CA ARG A 315 5.25 -14.18 0.75
C ARG A 315 5.62 -13.23 -0.38
N SER A 316 5.01 -13.40 -1.54
CA SER A 316 5.27 -12.58 -2.73
C SER A 316 4.04 -11.83 -3.26
N GLY A 317 2.82 -12.19 -2.85
CA GLY A 317 1.55 -11.60 -3.26
C GLY A 317 0.73 -11.05 -2.10
N LYS A 318 -0.47 -10.58 -2.41
CA LYS A 318 -1.46 -10.09 -1.44
C LYS A 318 -2.25 -11.24 -0.82
N ILE A 319 -2.57 -11.09 0.45
CA ILE A 319 -3.55 -11.92 1.15
C ILE A 319 -4.88 -11.18 1.16
N LEU A 320 -5.92 -11.85 0.72
CA LEU A 320 -7.27 -11.28 0.62
C LEU A 320 -8.23 -11.97 1.60
N LEU A 321 -9.23 -11.22 2.03
CA LEU A 321 -10.45 -11.74 2.63
C LEU A 321 -11.54 -11.79 1.54
N ASP A 322 -12.21 -12.91 1.43
CA ASP A 322 -13.30 -13.19 0.49
C ASP A 322 -14.58 -13.46 1.26
N PHE A 323 -15.55 -12.56 1.13
CA PHE A 323 -16.81 -12.62 1.86
C PHE A 323 -17.86 -13.47 1.14
N SER A 324 -17.50 -14.09 0.01
CA SER A 324 -18.35 -15.06 -0.70
C SER A 324 -18.08 -16.52 -0.30
N LYS A 325 -17.03 -16.75 0.51
CA LYS A 325 -16.62 -18.08 0.98
C LYS A 325 -17.24 -18.45 2.32
#